data_e2dc353a44a716c19fd2cdfffb30a0e0
#
_entry.id   e2dc353a44a716c19fd2cdfffb30a0e0
#
_cell.length_a   1.000
_cell.length_b   1.000
_cell.length_c   1.000
_cell.angle_alpha   90.00
_cell.angle_beta   90.00
_cell.angle_gamma   90.00
#
_symmetry.space_group_name_H-M   'P 1'
#
loop_
_entity.id
_entity.type
_entity.pdbx_description
1 polymer ?
#
loop_
_entity_poly.entity_id
_entity_poly.type
_entity_poly.pdbx_seq_one_letter_code
_entity_poly.pdbx_strand_id
1 'polypeptide(L)'
;MCLTLNRVPPAITLRPTVLTEVTVALTTLVVAEPVMALVHRFVFHGPLWCEHKSHHEHPTIRRIVRNDLLWAWPLLTSALLLVFGGPVLAGFGIGGALYVGAYILAHDGVAHGRFWVPAFIRHATLFRVVAKTHRLHHRGGRAGVGATPFGVFLAHLEHQWGLSAHYRPPTRTCSPGGATASR
;
A
#
# COMPACT_ATOMS: atom_id res chain seq x y z
N MET A 1 -5.46 -58.80 -25.29
CA MET A 1 -5.39 -57.33 -25.48
C MET A 1 -5.95 -56.70 -24.19
N CYS A 2 -5.04 -56.31 -23.28
CA CYS A 2 -5.40 -55.84 -21.95
C CYS A 2 -5.53 -54.32 -22.00
N LEU A 3 -6.75 -53.81 -21.82
CA LEU A 3 -7.03 -52.37 -21.73
C LEU A 3 -6.49 -51.81 -20.39
N THR A 4 -5.42 -51.02 -20.45
CA THR A 4 -4.92 -50.26 -19.34
C THR A 4 -5.91 -49.13 -19.02
N LEU A 5 -6.67 -49.27 -17.92
CA LEU A 5 -7.51 -48.21 -17.37
C LEU A 5 -6.62 -47.03 -17.00
N ASN A 6 -6.75 -45.90 -17.70
CA ASN A 6 -6.16 -44.62 -17.33
C ASN A 6 -6.66 -44.24 -15.93
N ARG A 7 -5.79 -44.34 -14.95
CA ARG A 7 -6.08 -43.78 -13.59
C ARG A 7 -6.14 -42.27 -13.70
N VAL A 8 -7.31 -41.72 -13.51
CA VAL A 8 -7.49 -40.26 -13.31
C VAL A 8 -6.69 -39.90 -12.05
N PRO A 9 -5.78 -38.90 -12.10
CA PRO A 9 -5.05 -38.47 -10.93
C PRO A 9 -6.04 -38.01 -9.88
N PRO A 10 -5.75 -38.24 -8.56
CA PRO A 10 -6.62 -37.80 -7.47
C PRO A 10 -6.75 -36.29 -7.51
N ALA A 11 -7.97 -35.79 -7.36
CA ALA A 11 -8.23 -34.36 -7.25
C ALA A 11 -7.41 -33.78 -6.09
N ILE A 12 -6.70 -32.67 -6.35
CA ILE A 12 -5.93 -31.96 -5.33
C ILE A 12 -6.93 -31.30 -4.39
N THR A 13 -7.18 -31.94 -3.24
CA THR A 13 -8.00 -31.36 -2.16
C THR A 13 -7.08 -30.56 -1.24
N LEU A 14 -7.22 -29.23 -1.22
CA LEU A 14 -6.52 -28.39 -0.27
C LEU A 14 -6.99 -28.69 1.17
N ARG A 15 -6.05 -28.72 2.12
CA ARG A 15 -6.41 -28.86 3.53
C ARG A 15 -7.29 -27.67 3.94
N PRO A 16 -8.32 -27.87 4.79
CA PRO A 16 -9.21 -26.78 5.24
C PRO A 16 -8.49 -25.57 5.82
N THR A 17 -7.37 -25.79 6.52
CA THR A 17 -6.51 -24.72 7.06
C THR A 17 -5.89 -23.85 5.96
N VAL A 18 -5.35 -24.48 4.91
CA VAL A 18 -4.76 -23.77 3.76
C VAL A 18 -5.82 -22.94 3.02
N LEU A 19 -7.02 -23.50 2.85
CA LEU A 19 -8.13 -22.77 2.22
C LEU A 19 -8.52 -21.55 3.05
N THR A 20 -8.57 -21.67 4.39
CA THR A 20 -8.84 -20.54 5.29
C THR A 20 -7.75 -19.47 5.16
N GLU A 21 -6.49 -19.83 5.24
CA GLU A 21 -5.36 -18.89 5.10
C GLU A 21 -5.40 -18.13 3.77
N VAL A 22 -5.58 -18.85 2.66
CA VAL A 22 -5.67 -18.24 1.31
C VAL A 22 -6.87 -17.31 1.20
N THR A 23 -8.03 -17.72 1.69
CA THR A 23 -9.25 -16.89 1.62
C THR A 23 -9.07 -15.60 2.42
N VAL A 24 -8.56 -15.70 3.65
CA VAL A 24 -8.30 -14.53 4.50
C VAL A 24 -7.23 -13.64 3.88
N ALA A 25 -6.15 -14.21 3.34
CA ALA A 25 -5.08 -13.44 2.70
C ALA A 25 -5.58 -12.65 1.48
N LEU A 26 -6.37 -13.27 0.60
CA LEU A 26 -6.95 -12.59 -0.56
C LEU A 26 -7.94 -11.50 -0.15
N THR A 27 -8.79 -11.78 0.85
CA THR A 27 -9.73 -10.79 1.38
C THR A 27 -8.98 -9.60 1.97
N THR A 28 -7.94 -9.86 2.77
CA THR A 28 -7.08 -8.82 3.36
C THR A 28 -6.41 -7.98 2.29
N LEU A 29 -5.85 -8.60 1.27
CA LEU A 29 -5.19 -7.91 0.16
C LEU A 29 -6.14 -6.92 -0.54
N VAL A 30 -7.38 -7.33 -0.77
CA VAL A 30 -8.40 -6.47 -1.43
C VAL A 30 -8.88 -5.35 -0.51
N VAL A 31 -9.16 -5.66 0.77
CA VAL A 31 -9.69 -4.69 1.74
C VAL A 31 -8.62 -3.70 2.20
N ALA A 32 -7.34 -4.07 2.15
CA ALA A 32 -6.26 -3.19 2.59
C ALA A 32 -6.20 -1.87 1.81
N GLU A 33 -6.51 -1.87 0.52
CA GLU A 33 -6.45 -0.64 -0.30
C GLU A 33 -7.44 0.44 0.16
N PRO A 34 -8.77 0.20 0.26
CA PRO A 34 -9.67 1.23 0.76
C PRO A 34 -9.37 1.62 2.21
N VAL A 35 -8.94 0.69 3.05
CA VAL A 35 -8.51 1.00 4.42
C VAL A 35 -7.31 1.93 4.41
N MET A 36 -6.29 1.65 3.59
CA MET A 36 -5.11 2.51 3.47
C MET A 36 -5.43 3.88 2.87
N ALA A 37 -6.34 3.97 1.91
CA ALA A 37 -6.81 5.26 1.41
C ALA A 37 -7.43 6.12 2.53
N LEU A 38 -8.24 5.51 3.41
CA LEU A 38 -8.82 6.19 4.58
C LEU A 38 -7.74 6.58 5.61
N VAL A 39 -6.81 5.68 5.92
CA VAL A 39 -5.68 5.95 6.83
C VAL A 39 -4.81 7.09 6.26
N HIS A 40 -4.47 7.04 5.00
CA HIS A 40 -3.70 8.08 4.33
C HIS A 40 -4.41 9.44 4.42
N ARG A 41 -5.72 9.46 4.09
CA ARG A 41 -6.53 10.66 4.13
C ARG A 41 -6.68 11.26 5.52
N PHE A 42 -7.07 10.46 6.50
CA PHE A 42 -7.47 10.96 7.82
C PHE A 42 -6.37 10.90 8.88
N VAL A 43 -5.39 10.01 8.71
CA VAL A 43 -4.30 9.83 9.69
C VAL A 43 -3.01 10.48 9.19
N PHE A 44 -2.54 10.17 7.98
CA PHE A 44 -1.27 10.71 7.47
C PHE A 44 -1.39 12.19 7.12
N HIS A 45 -2.45 12.60 6.45
CA HIS A 45 -2.76 14.02 6.21
C HIS A 45 -3.40 14.72 7.42
N GLY A 46 -3.72 13.98 8.47
CA GLY A 46 -4.27 14.45 9.73
C GLY A 46 -3.22 14.55 10.85
N PRO A 47 -3.35 13.73 11.92
CA PRO A 47 -2.47 13.78 13.09
C PRO A 47 -1.00 13.45 12.79
N LEU A 48 -0.72 12.61 11.80
CA LEU A 48 0.64 12.22 11.40
C LEU A 48 1.19 13.05 10.24
N TRP A 49 0.64 14.21 9.96
CA TRP A 49 1.13 15.06 8.88
C TRP A 49 2.62 15.41 9.00
N CYS A 50 3.11 15.68 10.20
CA CYS A 50 4.50 16.08 10.40
C CYS A 50 5.50 14.98 10.04
N GLU A 51 5.12 13.73 10.17
CA GLU A 51 5.87 12.56 9.72
C GLU A 51 5.76 12.37 8.21
N HIS A 52 4.57 12.58 7.66
CA HIS A 52 4.24 12.38 6.27
C HIS A 52 4.69 13.54 5.35
N LYS A 53 4.79 14.75 5.88
CA LYS A 53 5.14 15.98 5.16
C LYS A 53 6.45 15.86 4.37
N SER A 54 7.47 15.23 4.96
CA SER A 54 8.77 15.03 4.29
C SER A 54 8.67 14.25 2.99
N HIS A 55 7.71 13.34 2.90
CA HIS A 55 7.40 12.57 1.72
C HIS A 55 6.81 13.45 0.60
N HIS A 56 5.97 14.44 0.93
CA HIS A 56 5.44 15.41 -0.03
C HIS A 56 6.47 16.43 -0.50
N GLU A 57 7.37 16.88 0.38
CA GLU A 57 8.39 17.88 0.05
C GLU A 57 9.59 17.29 -0.68
N HIS A 58 9.95 16.05 -0.35
CA HIS A 58 11.13 15.37 -0.91
C HIS A 58 10.81 13.94 -1.39
N PRO A 59 9.90 13.77 -2.35
CA PRO A 59 9.37 12.46 -2.72
C PRO A 59 10.41 11.50 -3.30
N THR A 60 11.50 12.00 -3.88
CA THR A 60 12.54 11.18 -4.54
C THR A 60 13.75 10.87 -3.63
N ILE A 61 13.68 11.26 -2.34
CA ILE A 61 14.78 11.04 -1.41
C ILE A 61 15.05 9.54 -1.22
N ARG A 62 16.30 9.09 -1.39
CA ARG A 62 16.66 7.67 -1.33
C ARG A 62 17.08 7.19 0.06
N ARG A 63 17.31 8.10 1.00
CA ARG A 63 17.56 7.73 2.40
C ARG A 63 16.28 7.43 3.14
N ILE A 64 16.37 6.69 4.24
CA ILE A 64 15.24 6.44 5.14
C ILE A 64 14.80 7.77 5.77
N VAL A 65 13.50 8.04 5.72
CA VAL A 65 12.87 9.22 6.30
C VAL A 65 11.77 8.79 7.28
N ARG A 66 11.28 9.73 8.10
CA ARG A 66 10.24 9.43 9.11
C ARG A 66 8.99 8.81 8.53
N ASN A 67 8.61 9.20 7.33
CA ASN A 67 7.49 8.58 6.62
C ASN A 67 7.66 7.06 6.43
N ASP A 68 8.88 6.57 6.26
CA ASP A 68 9.13 5.14 6.02
C ASP A 68 8.82 4.29 7.27
N LEU A 69 8.87 4.88 8.46
CA LEU A 69 8.48 4.23 9.70
C LEU A 69 6.99 3.89 9.74
N LEU A 70 6.16 4.64 9.00
CA LEU A 70 4.73 4.36 8.87
C LEU A 70 4.47 3.01 8.18
N TRP A 71 5.40 2.55 7.32
CA TRP A 71 5.33 1.24 6.64
C TRP A 71 5.96 0.11 7.43
N ALA A 72 6.88 0.44 8.32
CA ALA A 72 7.53 -0.56 9.17
C ALA A 72 6.52 -1.24 10.10
N TRP A 73 5.55 -0.49 10.65
CA TRP A 73 4.53 -1.03 11.55
C TRP A 73 3.64 -2.11 10.91
N PRO A 74 2.97 -1.88 9.76
CA PRO A 74 2.17 -2.92 9.14
C PRO A 74 3.00 -4.12 8.67
N LEU A 75 4.27 -3.94 8.27
CA LEU A 75 5.16 -5.06 7.96
C LEU A 75 5.50 -5.88 9.21
N LEU A 76 5.85 -5.23 10.31
CA LEU A 76 6.12 -5.91 11.57
C LEU A 76 4.86 -6.64 12.08
N THR A 77 3.71 -5.98 12.06
CA THR A 77 2.44 -6.60 12.44
C THR A 77 2.15 -7.82 11.57
N SER A 78 2.31 -7.72 10.26
CA SER A 78 2.11 -8.84 9.34
C SER A 78 3.05 -10.01 9.65
N ALA A 79 4.32 -9.73 9.95
CA ALA A 79 5.29 -10.76 10.32
C ALA A 79 4.92 -11.45 11.65
N LEU A 80 4.50 -10.70 12.66
CA LEU A 80 4.06 -11.26 13.94
C LEU A 80 2.81 -12.13 13.78
N LEU A 81 1.82 -11.69 12.99
CA LEU A 81 0.62 -12.47 12.70
C LEU A 81 0.94 -13.77 11.96
N LEU A 82 1.90 -13.71 11.03
CA LEU A 82 2.33 -14.88 10.27
C LEU A 82 3.04 -15.90 11.14
N VAL A 83 3.92 -15.45 12.05
CA VAL A 83 4.76 -16.34 12.86
C VAL A 83 4.02 -16.92 14.07
N PHE A 84 3.20 -16.10 14.73
CA PHE A 84 2.58 -16.46 16.01
C PHE A 84 1.07 -16.69 15.90
N GLY A 85 0.47 -16.42 14.76
CA GLY A 85 -0.97 -16.59 14.54
C GLY A 85 -1.36 -18.01 14.13
N GLY A 86 -2.63 -18.39 14.42
CA GLY A 86 -3.26 -19.55 13.78
C GLY A 86 -3.66 -19.20 12.32
N PRO A 87 -4.31 -20.13 11.60
CA PRO A 87 -4.57 -20.00 10.16
C PRO A 87 -5.23 -18.69 9.75
N VAL A 88 -6.18 -18.17 10.52
CA VAL A 88 -6.85 -16.90 10.23
C VAL A 88 -5.88 -15.73 10.36
N LEU A 89 -5.12 -15.64 11.46
CA LEU A 89 -4.16 -14.57 11.69
C LEU A 89 -2.98 -14.64 10.72
N ALA A 90 -2.53 -15.86 10.38
CA ALA A 90 -1.52 -16.06 9.34
C ALA A 90 -2.01 -15.56 7.97
N GLY A 91 -3.28 -15.81 7.62
CA GLY A 91 -3.91 -15.24 6.43
C GLY A 91 -3.88 -13.69 6.41
N PHE A 92 -4.22 -13.04 7.53
CA PHE A 92 -4.07 -11.59 7.67
C PHE A 92 -2.61 -11.14 7.50
N GLY A 93 -1.66 -11.86 8.10
CA GLY A 93 -0.23 -11.58 7.96
C GLY A 93 0.25 -11.67 6.52
N ILE A 94 -0.13 -12.71 5.79
CA ILE A 94 0.22 -12.91 4.37
C ILE A 94 -0.38 -11.79 3.52
N GLY A 95 -1.70 -11.57 3.63
CA GLY A 95 -2.39 -10.54 2.84
C GLY A 95 -1.86 -9.14 3.11
N GLY A 96 -1.59 -8.81 4.37
CA GLY A 96 -1.00 -7.55 4.79
C GLY A 96 0.41 -7.35 4.23
N ALA A 97 1.28 -8.36 4.35
CA ALA A 97 2.65 -8.29 3.80
C ALA A 97 2.66 -8.14 2.28
N LEU A 98 1.80 -8.88 1.58
CA LEU A 98 1.65 -8.77 0.12
C LEU A 98 1.17 -7.37 -0.29
N TYR A 99 0.18 -6.82 0.43
CA TYR A 99 -0.31 -5.47 0.17
C TYR A 99 0.79 -4.42 0.38
N VAL A 100 1.48 -4.44 1.52
CA VAL A 100 2.54 -3.47 1.82
C VAL A 100 3.70 -3.58 0.81
N GLY A 101 4.09 -4.81 0.44
CA GLY A 101 5.10 -5.03 -0.60
C GLY A 101 4.68 -4.45 -1.96
N ALA A 102 3.46 -4.71 -2.39
CA ALA A 102 2.90 -4.15 -3.61
C ALA A 102 2.80 -2.62 -3.55
N TYR A 103 2.39 -2.08 -2.39
CA TYR A 103 2.34 -0.64 -2.16
C TYR A 103 3.72 -0.01 -2.27
N ILE A 104 4.74 -0.50 -1.57
CA ILE A 104 6.12 0.00 -1.63
C ILE A 104 6.64 -0.04 -3.08
N LEU A 105 6.39 -1.12 -3.81
CA LEU A 105 6.79 -1.22 -5.21
C LEU A 105 6.13 -0.14 -6.08
N ALA A 106 4.82 0.01 -5.97
CA ALA A 106 4.04 0.95 -6.78
C ALA A 106 4.31 2.40 -6.40
N HIS A 107 4.32 2.70 -5.12
CA HIS A 107 4.45 4.02 -4.54
C HIS A 107 5.92 4.49 -4.54
N ASP A 108 6.78 3.82 -3.77
CA ASP A 108 8.17 4.25 -3.62
C ASP A 108 9.02 3.92 -4.86
N GLY A 109 8.83 2.72 -5.43
CA GLY A 109 9.60 2.27 -6.59
C GLY A 109 9.18 2.96 -7.87
N VAL A 110 7.90 2.91 -8.23
CA VAL A 110 7.43 3.39 -9.54
C VAL A 110 7.03 4.86 -9.51
N ALA A 111 6.21 5.30 -8.55
CA ALA A 111 5.73 6.67 -8.53
C ALA A 111 6.82 7.67 -8.12
N HIS A 112 7.67 7.33 -7.15
CA HIS A 112 8.73 8.18 -6.64
C HIS A 112 10.14 7.86 -7.15
N GLY A 113 10.37 6.68 -7.74
CA GLY A 113 11.69 6.29 -8.25
C GLY A 113 12.78 6.20 -7.19
N ARG A 114 12.42 5.88 -5.94
CA ARG A 114 13.36 5.79 -4.81
C ARG A 114 14.36 4.64 -4.95
N PHE A 115 13.98 3.59 -5.67
CA PHE A 115 14.85 2.46 -5.99
C PHE A 115 14.60 1.97 -7.42
N TRP A 116 15.49 1.11 -7.89
CA TRP A 116 15.40 0.56 -9.24
C TRP A 116 14.22 -0.41 -9.37
N VAL A 117 13.43 -0.24 -10.43
CA VAL A 117 12.33 -1.13 -10.81
C VAL A 117 12.49 -1.53 -12.26
N PRO A 118 12.36 -2.83 -12.61
CA PRO A 118 12.44 -3.29 -13.98
C PRO A 118 11.52 -2.54 -14.93
N ALA A 119 12.00 -2.27 -16.16
CA ALA A 119 11.27 -1.47 -17.13
C ALA A 119 9.88 -2.04 -17.46
N PHE A 120 9.75 -3.36 -17.57
CA PHE A 120 8.47 -4.00 -17.87
C PHE A 120 7.41 -3.75 -16.78
N ILE A 121 7.79 -3.69 -15.50
CA ILE A 121 6.89 -3.32 -14.40
C ILE A 121 6.55 -1.84 -14.48
N ARG A 122 7.58 -0.98 -14.57
CA ARG A 122 7.41 0.48 -14.58
C ARG A 122 6.53 0.98 -15.72
N HIS A 123 6.58 0.30 -16.88
CA HIS A 123 5.79 0.64 -18.07
C HIS A 123 4.46 -0.10 -18.19
N ALA A 124 4.15 -1.04 -17.29
CA ALA A 124 2.85 -1.69 -17.26
C ALA A 124 1.74 -0.66 -17.00
N THR A 125 0.59 -0.83 -17.63
CA THR A 125 -0.51 0.15 -17.60
C THR A 125 -0.94 0.51 -16.19
N LEU A 126 -1.11 -0.49 -15.31
CA LEU A 126 -1.46 -0.26 -13.91
C LEU A 126 -0.49 0.70 -13.23
N PHE A 127 0.81 0.42 -13.29
CA PHE A 127 1.82 1.24 -12.61
C PHE A 127 1.97 2.65 -13.20
N ARG A 128 1.74 2.81 -14.51
CA ARG A 128 1.68 4.16 -15.11
C ARG A 128 0.49 4.96 -14.60
N VAL A 129 -0.67 4.32 -14.43
CA VAL A 129 -1.86 4.96 -13.85
C VAL A 129 -1.58 5.35 -12.40
N VAL A 130 -1.06 4.44 -11.59
CA VAL A 130 -0.64 4.70 -10.19
C VAL A 130 0.29 5.91 -10.13
N ALA A 131 1.37 5.92 -10.90
CA ALA A 131 2.32 7.02 -10.90
C ALA A 131 1.71 8.36 -11.35
N LYS A 132 0.76 8.35 -12.28
CA LYS A 132 0.05 9.55 -12.73
C LYS A 132 -0.85 10.11 -11.63
N THR A 133 -1.69 9.27 -11.02
CA THR A 133 -2.65 9.68 -9.98
C THR A 133 -1.94 10.09 -8.71
N HIS A 134 -0.86 9.39 -8.33
CA HIS A 134 -0.06 9.75 -7.17
C HIS A 134 0.65 11.11 -7.32
N ARG A 135 1.12 11.46 -8.53
CA ARG A 135 1.61 12.82 -8.81
C ARG A 135 0.53 13.90 -8.65
N LEU A 136 -0.73 13.60 -8.94
CA LEU A 136 -1.84 14.53 -8.66
C LEU A 136 -2.01 14.72 -7.15
N HIS A 137 -1.91 13.64 -6.38
CA HIS A 137 -1.94 13.69 -4.93
C HIS A 137 -0.85 14.64 -4.37
N HIS A 138 0.39 14.51 -4.82
CA HIS A 138 1.48 15.38 -4.38
C HIS A 138 1.30 16.86 -4.75
N ARG A 139 0.67 17.18 -5.88
CA ARG A 139 0.40 18.58 -6.28
C ARG A 139 -0.54 19.30 -5.33
N GLY A 140 -1.41 18.60 -4.66
CA GLY A 140 -2.35 19.16 -3.68
C GLY A 140 -1.72 19.56 -2.35
N GLY A 141 -0.49 19.16 -2.07
CA GLY A 141 0.18 19.38 -0.79
C GLY A 141 -0.63 18.85 0.39
N ARG A 142 -0.41 19.41 1.58
CA ARG A 142 -1.18 19.04 2.78
C ARG A 142 -2.68 19.30 2.62
N ALA A 143 -3.01 20.40 2.00
CA ALA A 143 -4.40 20.84 1.90
C ALA A 143 -5.26 19.90 1.07
N GLY A 144 -4.64 19.02 0.27
CA GLY A 144 -5.41 18.15 -0.62
C GLY A 144 -6.40 18.95 -1.46
N VAL A 145 -6.03 20.18 -1.83
CA VAL A 145 -6.91 21.10 -2.54
C VAL A 145 -7.26 20.51 -3.88
N GLY A 146 -8.52 20.19 -4.05
CA GLY A 146 -9.03 19.49 -5.21
C GLY A 146 -9.13 17.98 -5.01
N ALA A 147 -9.59 17.30 -6.03
CA ALA A 147 -9.80 15.84 -6.03
C ALA A 147 -8.46 15.09 -6.04
N THR A 148 -7.75 15.10 -4.92
CA THR A 148 -6.51 14.37 -4.78
C THR A 148 -6.82 12.97 -4.26
N PRO A 149 -6.52 11.91 -5.03
CA PRO A 149 -6.74 10.55 -4.58
C PRO A 149 -5.78 10.18 -3.46
N PHE A 150 -6.28 9.48 -2.45
CA PHE A 150 -5.51 9.01 -1.30
C PHE A 150 -5.12 7.54 -1.39
N GLY A 151 -5.83 6.74 -2.19
CA GLY A 151 -5.45 5.39 -2.53
C GLY A 151 -4.24 5.34 -3.47
N VAL A 152 -3.72 4.13 -3.70
CA VAL A 152 -2.65 3.89 -4.68
C VAL A 152 -3.21 3.13 -5.87
N PHE A 153 -3.77 1.94 -5.66
CA PHE A 153 -4.26 1.09 -6.74
C PHE A 153 -5.65 1.52 -7.24
N LEU A 154 -6.51 2.02 -6.34
CA LEU A 154 -7.84 2.53 -6.68
C LEU A 154 -7.89 4.05 -6.82
N ALA A 155 -6.76 4.73 -6.73
CA ALA A 155 -6.66 6.18 -6.80
C ALA A 155 -7.32 6.79 -8.05
N HIS A 156 -7.29 6.09 -9.18
CA HIS A 156 -7.96 6.54 -10.41
C HIS A 156 -9.50 6.55 -10.26
N LEU A 157 -10.08 5.61 -9.52
CA LEU A 157 -11.51 5.57 -9.23
C LEU A 157 -11.89 6.69 -8.27
N GLU A 158 -11.10 6.93 -7.22
CA GLU A 158 -11.30 8.08 -6.33
C GLU A 158 -11.32 9.40 -7.10
N HIS A 159 -10.38 9.55 -8.03
CA HIS A 159 -10.29 10.75 -8.86
C HIS A 159 -11.49 10.89 -9.83
N GLN A 160 -11.88 9.79 -10.49
CA GLN A 160 -13.02 9.79 -11.41
C GLN A 160 -14.34 10.07 -10.70
N TRP A 161 -14.54 9.55 -9.49
CA TRP A 161 -15.77 9.72 -8.73
C TRP A 161 -15.79 10.96 -7.84
N GLY A 162 -14.72 11.75 -7.82
CA GLY A 162 -14.63 12.98 -7.04
C GLY A 162 -14.67 12.76 -5.52
N LEU A 163 -14.40 11.54 -5.04
CA LEU A 163 -14.52 11.17 -3.63
C LEU A 163 -13.60 11.98 -2.71
N SER A 164 -12.55 12.56 -3.27
CA SER A 164 -11.56 13.35 -2.53
C SER A 164 -11.83 14.86 -2.56
N ALA A 165 -12.80 15.33 -3.34
CA ALA A 165 -13.00 16.75 -3.67
C ALA A 165 -13.29 17.66 -2.46
N HIS A 166 -13.80 17.12 -1.36
CA HIS A 166 -14.27 17.91 -0.20
C HIS A 166 -13.42 17.72 1.05
N TYR A 167 -12.26 17.05 0.94
CA TYR A 167 -11.41 16.87 2.12
C TYR A 167 -10.69 18.16 2.49
N ARG A 168 -10.91 18.64 3.72
CA ARG A 168 -10.15 19.72 4.35
C ARG A 168 -9.36 19.14 5.51
N PRO A 169 -8.01 19.08 5.44
CA PRO A 169 -7.22 18.58 6.56
C PRO A 169 -7.29 19.54 7.75
N PRO A 170 -7.16 19.05 8.99
CA PRO A 170 -7.05 19.88 10.17
C PRO A 170 -5.82 20.78 10.10
N THR A 171 -5.95 22.01 10.64
CA THR A 171 -4.90 23.05 10.66
C THR A 171 -3.83 22.75 11.71
N ARG A 172 -3.04 21.71 11.52
CA ARG A 172 -1.92 21.41 12.42
C ARG A 172 -0.63 22.00 11.84
N THR A 173 0.02 22.90 12.58
CA THR A 173 1.37 23.38 12.25
C THR A 173 2.40 22.40 12.80
N CYS A 174 3.35 21.99 11.96
CA CYS A 174 4.50 21.22 12.44
C CYS A 174 5.45 22.16 13.18
N SER A 175 5.76 21.85 14.45
CA SER A 175 6.77 22.61 15.21
C SER A 175 8.14 22.48 14.53
N PRO A 176 8.96 23.56 14.45
CA PRO A 176 10.27 23.54 13.76
C PRO A 176 11.32 22.60 14.39
N GLY A 177 11.05 22.03 15.56
CA GLY A 177 12.02 21.24 16.33
C GLY A 177 12.34 19.83 15.85
N GLY A 178 11.87 19.40 14.68
CA GLY A 178 12.10 18.04 14.17
C GLY A 178 13.08 17.89 13.01
N ALA A 179 13.61 18.99 12.49
CA ALA A 179 14.60 18.94 11.40
C ALA A 179 16.00 19.23 11.97
N THR A 180 16.68 18.21 12.49
CA THR A 180 18.13 18.28 12.57
C THR A 180 18.66 18.25 11.14
N ALA A 181 18.90 19.43 10.59
CA ALA A 181 19.67 19.60 9.39
C ALA A 181 21.11 19.13 9.70
N SER A 182 21.47 17.95 9.26
CA SER A 182 22.87 17.62 9.00
C SER A 182 23.11 17.87 7.51
N ARG A 183 23.88 18.90 7.29
CA ARG A 183 24.50 19.23 5.99
C ARG A 183 25.37 18.09 5.47
#